data_aa60de8b0bd227ef8390f368b62cbd81
#
_entry.id   aa60de8b0bd227ef8390f368b62cbd81
#
_cell.length_a   1.000
_cell.length_b   1.000
_cell.length_c   1.000
_cell.angle_alpha   90.00
_cell.angle_beta   90.00
_cell.angle_gamma   90.00
#
_symmetry.space_group_name_H-M   'P 1'
#
loop_
_entity.id
_entity.type
_entity.pdbx_description
1 polymer ?
#
loop_
_entity_poly.entity_id
_entity_poly.type
_entity_poly.pdbx_seq_one_letter_code
_entity_poly.pdbx_strand_id
1 'polypeptide(L)'
;WSAARDGGTAAYTAIAGIREIWAVTLVVSVLVIEVLWMLLLKRKHRTLGSLICAAGILIPLLLDVFHPVSAAFLSAGMIGLGLGSKSHAQWKSNCAGLLACLLVFLLPAILLPQERIPFFTQLLGDTKQKIYEIRYGKDGLPEGNLYEADTLHAGEEPVLAIRSEQKKNLYFKGYVGGTYANGVWEPLSGESYRGTSSGMLEWLAKKNFDPLTQTAQYYALGDEEDKPEANRVYVENTGASRYYIYAPASLKKITTSGAASEKKDQFLDAKGLFGKQNYGMTEVSSSRPAELVVAGSWVENPETEEQKTYSEAESVYRTFVYDHYTAVDQTMYDKMQEVFWEEDPSETDGIYSALGRIRKVLESRVTYSENPGAIPEDEDPVFWFLDESKEGNAMLYASTAVEALRAKGIPARYVDCLLYTSPSPR
;
A
#
# COMPACT_ATOMS: atom_id res chain seq x y z
N TRP A 1 -7.50 7.09 -20.45
CA TRP A 1 -6.48 6.04 -20.44
C TRP A 1 -6.40 5.31 -21.77
N SER A 2 -7.49 4.74 -22.26
CA SER A 2 -7.51 4.10 -23.59
C SER A 2 -7.07 5.05 -24.69
N ALA A 3 -7.60 6.27 -24.69
CA ALA A 3 -7.21 7.32 -25.64
C ALA A 3 -5.72 7.73 -25.49
N ALA A 4 -5.21 7.79 -24.25
CA ALA A 4 -3.79 8.06 -23.98
C ALA A 4 -2.89 6.90 -24.42
N ARG A 5 -3.37 5.67 -24.30
CA ARG A 5 -2.65 4.47 -24.75
C ARG A 5 -2.51 4.47 -26.27
N ASP A 6 -3.57 4.79 -26.99
CA ASP A 6 -3.58 4.82 -28.45
C ASP A 6 -2.73 5.98 -29.00
N GLY A 7 -2.58 7.06 -28.21
CA GLY A 7 -1.70 8.20 -28.53
C GLY A 7 -0.22 8.02 -28.16
N GLY A 8 0.16 6.95 -27.49
CA GLY A 8 1.56 6.61 -27.16
C GLY A 8 2.28 7.57 -26.19
N THR A 9 1.63 8.63 -25.71
CA THR A 9 2.27 9.70 -24.94
C THR A 9 2.58 9.32 -23.49
N ALA A 10 1.77 8.49 -22.85
CA ALA A 10 2.00 8.06 -21.45
C ALA A 10 3.22 7.14 -21.30
N ALA A 11 3.50 6.31 -22.29
CA ALA A 11 4.66 5.41 -22.29
C ALA A 11 6.00 6.16 -22.38
N TYR A 12 6.06 7.27 -23.10
CA TYR A 12 7.31 8.01 -23.31
C TYR A 12 7.82 8.72 -22.06
N THR A 13 6.94 9.18 -21.19
CA THR A 13 7.34 9.90 -19.97
C THR A 13 7.84 8.97 -18.87
N ALA A 14 7.30 7.77 -18.78
CA ALA A 14 7.85 6.73 -17.91
C ALA A 14 9.28 6.33 -18.34
N ILE A 15 9.51 6.19 -19.64
CA ILE A 15 10.84 5.84 -20.19
C ILE A 15 11.86 6.97 -19.97
N ALA A 16 11.47 8.24 -20.10
CA ALA A 16 12.38 9.38 -19.90
C ALA A 16 12.84 9.49 -18.43
N GLY A 17 11.94 9.36 -17.45
CA GLY A 17 12.28 9.35 -16.04
C GLY A 17 13.19 8.18 -15.63
N ILE A 18 12.95 6.99 -16.18
CA ILE A 18 13.81 5.82 -15.98
C ILE A 18 15.23 6.08 -16.54
N ARG A 19 15.34 6.73 -17.69
CA ARG A 19 16.62 6.97 -18.35
C ARG A 19 17.54 7.91 -17.53
N GLU A 20 17.01 8.93 -16.87
CA GLU A 20 17.79 9.82 -16.00
C GLU A 20 18.27 9.11 -14.73
N ILE A 21 17.40 8.29 -14.11
CA ILE A 21 17.76 7.49 -12.94
C ILE A 21 18.85 6.47 -13.29
N TRP A 22 18.77 5.83 -14.46
CA TRP A 22 19.78 4.89 -14.91
C TRP A 22 21.17 5.53 -15.10
N ALA A 23 21.24 6.74 -15.63
CA ALA A 23 22.50 7.46 -15.81
C ALA A 23 23.17 7.75 -14.47
N VAL A 24 22.43 8.27 -13.49
CA VAL A 24 22.94 8.54 -12.14
C VAL A 24 23.35 7.24 -11.43
N THR A 25 22.53 6.19 -11.52
CA THR A 25 22.82 4.89 -10.92
C THR A 25 24.09 4.27 -11.52
N LEU A 26 24.30 4.41 -12.81
CA LEU A 26 25.47 3.89 -13.52
C LEU A 26 26.73 4.62 -13.06
N VAL A 27 26.71 5.95 -12.96
CA VAL A 27 27.86 6.75 -12.48
C VAL A 27 28.19 6.40 -11.03
N VAL A 28 27.19 6.31 -10.15
CA VAL A 28 27.38 5.94 -8.74
C VAL A 28 27.94 4.51 -8.65
N SER A 29 27.43 3.59 -9.45
CA SER A 29 27.92 2.19 -9.49
C SER A 29 29.39 2.10 -9.91
N VAL A 30 29.79 2.86 -10.92
CA VAL A 30 31.20 2.92 -11.37
C VAL A 30 32.10 3.46 -10.26
N LEU A 31 31.71 4.54 -9.58
CA LEU A 31 32.49 5.10 -8.47
C LEU A 31 32.61 4.11 -7.30
N VAL A 32 31.52 3.41 -6.95
CA VAL A 32 31.55 2.38 -5.91
C VAL A 32 32.47 1.22 -6.30
N ILE A 33 32.42 0.79 -7.57
CA ILE A 33 33.30 -0.26 -8.10
C ILE A 33 34.75 0.18 -8.03
N GLU A 34 35.10 1.42 -8.40
CA GLU A 34 36.45 1.94 -8.30
C GLU A 34 37.00 1.98 -6.87
N VAL A 35 36.16 2.46 -5.93
CA VAL A 35 36.53 2.48 -4.49
C VAL A 35 36.71 1.06 -3.95
N LEU A 36 35.81 0.14 -4.29
CA LEU A 36 35.95 -1.28 -3.92
C LEU A 36 37.17 -1.92 -4.55
N TRP A 37 37.49 -1.59 -5.81
CA TRP A 37 38.68 -2.07 -6.51
C TRP A 37 39.97 -1.60 -5.82
N MET A 38 40.07 -0.32 -5.42
CA MET A 38 41.18 0.20 -4.62
C MET A 38 41.34 -0.49 -3.26
N LEU A 39 40.22 -0.75 -2.57
CA LEU A 39 40.25 -1.42 -1.27
C LEU A 39 40.62 -2.89 -1.36
N LEU A 40 40.23 -3.60 -2.42
CA LEU A 40 40.51 -5.02 -2.62
C LEU A 40 41.91 -5.28 -3.17
N LEU A 41 42.51 -4.33 -3.89
CA LEU A 41 43.88 -4.44 -4.38
C LEU A 41 44.93 -4.35 -3.26
N LYS A 42 44.67 -3.62 -2.19
CA LYS A 42 45.56 -3.54 -1.03
C LYS A 42 45.36 -4.76 -0.12
N ARG A 43 46.34 -5.63 -0.03
CA ARG A 43 46.35 -6.92 0.70
C ARG A 43 45.84 -6.80 2.16
N LYS A 44 46.01 -5.63 2.79
CA LYS A 44 45.63 -5.34 4.18
C LYS A 44 44.11 -5.13 4.36
N HIS A 45 43.31 -4.89 3.33
CA HIS A 45 41.91 -4.51 3.41
C HIS A 45 40.95 -5.45 2.65
N ARG A 46 41.40 -6.62 2.22
CA ARG A 46 40.58 -7.58 1.44
C ARG A 46 39.36 -8.08 2.20
N THR A 47 39.49 -8.34 3.52
CA THR A 47 38.37 -8.75 4.36
C THR A 47 37.32 -7.66 4.49
N LEU A 48 37.75 -6.39 4.58
CA LEU A 48 36.84 -5.25 4.64
C LEU A 48 36.09 -5.09 3.30
N GLY A 49 36.77 -5.24 2.17
CA GLY A 49 36.16 -5.19 0.85
C GLY A 49 35.10 -6.29 0.64
N SER A 50 35.38 -7.52 1.05
CA SER A 50 34.41 -8.63 0.97
C SER A 50 33.20 -8.42 1.88
N LEU A 51 33.40 -7.84 3.08
CA LEU A 51 32.30 -7.49 3.99
C LEU A 51 31.41 -6.40 3.40
N ILE A 52 31.99 -5.36 2.77
CA ILE A 52 31.23 -4.29 2.12
C ILE A 52 30.42 -4.84 0.94
N CYS A 53 31.01 -5.73 0.14
CA CYS A 53 30.29 -6.37 -0.96
C CYS A 53 29.16 -7.27 -0.48
N ALA A 54 29.38 -8.06 0.56
CA ALA A 54 28.34 -8.88 1.17
C ALA A 54 27.20 -8.01 1.74
N ALA A 55 27.54 -6.91 2.41
CA ALA A 55 26.54 -5.93 2.89
C ALA A 55 25.78 -5.27 1.74
N GLY A 56 26.45 -4.95 0.63
CA GLY A 56 25.82 -4.38 -0.58
C GLY A 56 24.79 -5.30 -1.24
N ILE A 57 24.88 -6.61 -1.04
CA ILE A 57 23.88 -7.59 -1.50
C ILE A 57 22.83 -7.83 -0.44
N LEU A 58 23.25 -7.97 0.82
CA LEU A 58 22.36 -8.34 1.92
C LEU A 58 21.41 -7.19 2.32
N ILE A 59 21.90 -5.96 2.35
CA ILE A 59 21.11 -4.80 2.76
C ILE A 59 19.92 -4.54 1.82
N PRO A 60 20.08 -4.50 0.48
CA PRO A 60 18.93 -4.37 -0.43
C PRO A 60 17.93 -5.52 -0.33
N LEU A 61 18.42 -6.75 -0.09
CA LEU A 61 17.57 -7.92 0.11
C LEU A 61 16.71 -7.78 1.37
N LEU A 62 17.31 -7.31 2.46
CA LEU A 62 16.61 -7.08 3.74
C LEU A 62 15.64 -5.90 3.70
N LEU A 63 15.93 -4.91 2.85
CA LEU A 63 15.10 -3.71 2.70
C LEU A 63 13.98 -3.86 1.65
N ASP A 64 13.83 -5.03 1.05
CA ASP A 64 12.88 -5.31 -0.03
C ASP A 64 13.04 -4.41 -1.28
N VAL A 65 14.25 -3.88 -1.47
CA VAL A 65 14.65 -3.05 -2.62
C VAL A 65 15.54 -3.86 -3.56
N PHE A 66 15.45 -5.19 -3.48
CA PHE A 66 16.31 -6.08 -4.24
C PHE A 66 15.96 -6.05 -5.71
N HIS A 67 16.90 -5.58 -6.53
CA HIS A 67 16.79 -5.64 -7.98
C HIS A 67 17.72 -6.73 -8.51
N PRO A 68 17.21 -7.80 -9.16
CA PRO A 68 18.04 -8.95 -9.57
C PRO A 68 19.17 -8.55 -10.52
N VAL A 69 18.95 -7.55 -11.36
CA VAL A 69 19.97 -7.00 -12.29
C VAL A 69 21.13 -6.34 -11.52
N SER A 70 20.84 -5.57 -10.47
CA SER A 70 21.87 -4.93 -9.63
C SER A 70 22.70 -5.95 -8.87
N ALA A 71 22.09 -7.01 -8.37
CA ALA A 71 22.78 -8.12 -7.72
C ALA A 71 23.66 -8.90 -8.70
N ALA A 72 23.21 -9.11 -9.95
CA ALA A 72 24.00 -9.74 -11.00
C ALA A 72 25.23 -8.90 -11.35
N PHE A 73 25.12 -7.56 -11.46
CA PHE A 73 26.26 -6.67 -11.69
C PHE A 73 27.27 -6.66 -10.54
N LEU A 74 26.80 -6.62 -9.29
CA LEU A 74 27.65 -6.73 -8.10
C LEU A 74 28.39 -8.08 -8.08
N SER A 75 27.69 -9.17 -8.37
CA SER A 75 28.25 -10.52 -8.42
C SER A 75 29.30 -10.64 -9.55
N ALA A 76 29.01 -10.10 -10.73
CA ALA A 76 29.95 -10.06 -11.86
C ALA A 76 31.20 -9.21 -11.53
N GLY A 77 31.04 -8.07 -10.86
CA GLY A 77 32.13 -7.24 -10.36
C GLY A 77 33.02 -7.99 -9.37
N MET A 78 32.45 -8.73 -8.43
CA MET A 78 33.16 -9.57 -7.47
C MET A 78 33.95 -10.70 -8.17
N ILE A 79 33.38 -11.35 -9.18
CA ILE A 79 34.04 -12.37 -10.01
C ILE A 79 35.21 -11.75 -10.78
N GLY A 80 35.03 -10.59 -11.41
CA GLY A 80 36.05 -9.85 -12.11
C GLY A 80 37.26 -9.48 -11.22
N LEU A 81 36.97 -9.06 -9.97
CA LEU A 81 38.01 -8.77 -8.96
C LEU A 81 38.76 -10.03 -8.49
N GLY A 82 38.08 -11.17 -8.41
CA GLY A 82 38.66 -12.46 -8.12
C GLY A 82 39.64 -12.92 -9.23
N LEU A 83 39.27 -12.68 -10.49
CA LEU A 83 40.06 -13.01 -11.67
C LEU A 83 41.33 -12.15 -11.81
N GLY A 84 41.33 -10.91 -11.32
CA GLY A 84 42.48 -9.99 -11.35
C GLY A 84 43.59 -10.29 -10.34
N SER A 85 43.48 -11.34 -9.54
CA SER A 85 44.50 -11.74 -8.54
C SER A 85 45.69 -12.42 -9.18
N LYS A 86 46.89 -11.86 -8.98
CA LYS A 86 48.16 -12.34 -9.58
C LYS A 86 48.71 -13.69 -9.04
N SER A 87 48.03 -14.33 -8.08
CA SER A 87 48.47 -15.58 -7.47
C SER A 87 47.43 -16.68 -7.70
N HIS A 88 47.84 -17.74 -8.41
CA HIS A 88 47.01 -18.89 -8.81
C HIS A 88 46.38 -19.64 -7.61
N ALA A 89 47.05 -19.71 -6.47
CA ALA A 89 46.54 -20.38 -5.28
C ALA A 89 45.45 -19.55 -4.55
N GLN A 90 45.60 -18.22 -4.54
CA GLN A 90 44.61 -17.31 -3.95
C GLN A 90 43.38 -17.14 -4.84
N TRP A 91 43.54 -17.23 -6.17
CA TRP A 91 42.42 -17.19 -7.12
C TRP A 91 41.46 -18.37 -6.90
N LYS A 92 41.98 -19.60 -6.74
CA LYS A 92 41.18 -20.80 -6.49
C LYS A 92 40.39 -20.68 -5.18
N SER A 93 40.99 -20.15 -4.11
CA SER A 93 40.34 -19.96 -2.83
C SER A 93 39.26 -18.88 -2.88
N ASN A 94 39.48 -17.75 -3.58
CA ASN A 94 38.52 -16.68 -3.72
C ASN A 94 37.36 -17.09 -4.63
N CYS A 95 37.64 -17.82 -5.73
CA CYS A 95 36.57 -18.35 -6.59
C CYS A 95 35.75 -19.43 -5.89
N ALA A 96 36.36 -20.28 -5.08
CA ALA A 96 35.64 -21.27 -4.29
C ALA A 96 34.76 -20.63 -3.24
N GLY A 97 35.20 -19.56 -2.56
CA GLY A 97 34.40 -18.81 -1.62
C GLY A 97 33.23 -18.06 -2.28
N LEU A 98 33.47 -17.44 -3.42
CA LEU A 98 32.43 -16.79 -4.23
C LEU A 98 31.42 -17.77 -4.80
N LEU A 99 31.90 -18.92 -5.29
CA LEU A 99 31.04 -19.98 -5.81
C LEU A 99 30.17 -20.57 -4.67
N ALA A 100 30.77 -20.74 -3.49
CA ALA A 100 30.03 -21.19 -2.32
C ALA A 100 28.96 -20.16 -1.88
N CYS A 101 29.27 -18.87 -1.86
CA CYS A 101 28.29 -17.83 -1.60
C CYS A 101 27.20 -17.76 -2.69
N LEU A 102 27.55 -17.89 -3.95
CA LEU A 102 26.62 -17.96 -5.08
C LEU A 102 25.70 -19.17 -4.98
N LEU A 103 26.26 -20.35 -4.70
CA LEU A 103 25.49 -21.60 -4.57
C LEU A 103 24.60 -21.60 -3.32
N VAL A 104 25.06 -21.06 -2.22
CA VAL A 104 24.32 -21.10 -0.94
C VAL A 104 23.25 -20.03 -0.85
N PHE A 105 23.46 -18.84 -1.41
CA PHE A 105 22.56 -17.70 -1.22
C PHE A 105 21.81 -17.25 -2.48
N LEU A 106 22.43 -17.24 -3.64
CA LEU A 106 21.82 -16.72 -4.86
C LEU A 106 21.08 -17.79 -5.67
N LEU A 107 21.62 -18.99 -5.75
CA LEU A 107 21.00 -20.07 -6.52
C LEU A 107 19.64 -20.51 -5.92
N PRO A 108 19.50 -20.70 -4.60
CA PRO A 108 18.20 -20.96 -4.00
C PRO A 108 17.23 -19.80 -4.13
N ALA A 109 17.70 -18.55 -4.02
CA ALA A 109 16.82 -17.37 -4.15
C ALA A 109 16.29 -17.16 -5.58
N ILE A 110 16.99 -17.68 -6.60
CA ILE A 110 16.60 -17.55 -8.02
C ILE A 110 15.84 -18.79 -8.52
N LEU A 111 16.22 -19.98 -8.08
CA LEU A 111 15.72 -21.24 -8.64
C LEU A 111 14.60 -21.91 -7.84
N LEU A 112 14.45 -21.56 -6.57
CA LEU A 112 13.38 -22.14 -5.75
C LEU A 112 12.28 -21.10 -5.55
N PRO A 113 11.03 -21.45 -5.82
CA PRO A 113 9.89 -20.63 -5.37
C PRO A 113 10.05 -20.38 -3.86
N GLN A 114 9.90 -19.15 -3.43
CA GLN A 114 10.12 -18.74 -2.02
C GLN A 114 9.30 -19.59 -1.02
N GLU A 115 8.23 -20.19 -1.48
CA GLU A 115 7.32 -21.04 -0.72
C GLU A 115 7.90 -22.41 -0.30
N ARG A 116 9.06 -22.84 -0.82
CA ARG A 116 9.60 -24.20 -0.61
C ARG A 116 10.71 -24.34 0.44
N ILE A 117 11.14 -23.26 1.08
CA ILE A 117 12.15 -23.35 2.15
C ILE A 117 11.67 -22.58 3.39
N PRO A 118 10.81 -23.21 4.23
CA PRO A 118 10.17 -22.54 5.38
C PRO A 118 11.17 -21.87 6.33
N PHE A 119 12.33 -22.49 6.56
CA PHE A 119 13.37 -21.94 7.45
C PHE A 119 13.94 -20.61 6.95
N PHE A 120 14.21 -20.48 5.64
CA PHE A 120 14.74 -19.23 5.08
C PHE A 120 13.68 -18.14 4.97
N THR A 121 12.45 -18.50 4.63
CA THR A 121 11.33 -17.55 4.59
C THR A 121 11.02 -17.01 5.98
N GLN A 122 11.01 -17.85 7.00
CA GLN A 122 10.79 -17.46 8.38
C GLN A 122 11.94 -16.58 8.90
N LEU A 123 13.20 -16.98 8.73
CA LEU A 123 14.37 -16.20 9.16
C LEU A 123 14.46 -14.83 8.45
N LEU A 124 14.16 -14.78 7.16
CA LEU A 124 14.13 -13.53 6.39
C LEU A 124 12.93 -12.68 6.78
N GLY A 125 11.77 -13.29 7.01
CA GLY A 125 10.56 -12.64 7.49
C GLY A 125 10.79 -11.97 8.84
N ASP A 126 11.26 -12.70 9.84
CA ASP A 126 11.57 -12.18 11.17
C ASP A 126 12.60 -11.03 11.14
N THR A 127 13.59 -11.14 10.23
CA THR A 127 14.61 -10.10 10.08
C THR A 127 14.05 -8.85 9.39
N LYS A 128 13.24 -9.01 8.35
CA LYS A 128 12.54 -7.92 7.68
C LYS A 128 11.59 -7.20 8.65
N GLN A 129 10.81 -7.95 9.41
CA GLN A 129 9.90 -7.40 10.41
C GLN A 129 10.67 -6.58 11.47
N LYS A 130 11.76 -7.08 12.01
CA LYS A 130 12.60 -6.32 12.96
C LYS A 130 13.19 -5.06 12.35
N ILE A 131 13.62 -5.11 11.08
CA ILE A 131 14.13 -3.92 10.39
C ILE A 131 13.00 -2.91 10.17
N TYR A 132 11.81 -3.37 9.80
CA TYR A 132 10.63 -2.53 9.67
C TYR A 132 10.29 -1.84 10.99
N GLU A 133 10.24 -2.58 12.09
CA GLU A 133 9.99 -2.04 13.43
C GLU A 133 11.05 -1.01 13.88
N ILE A 134 12.33 -1.26 13.59
CA ILE A 134 13.41 -0.30 13.87
C ILE A 134 13.24 0.99 13.06
N ARG A 135 12.86 0.89 11.79
CA ARG A 135 12.71 2.03 10.90
C ARG A 135 11.46 2.85 11.21
N TYR A 136 10.35 2.17 11.40
CA TYR A 136 9.03 2.80 11.39
C TYR A 136 8.31 2.76 12.74
N GLY A 137 8.79 1.95 13.68
CA GLY A 137 8.13 1.68 14.95
C GLY A 137 7.24 0.44 14.87
N LYS A 138 6.80 -0.05 16.01
CA LYS A 138 5.79 -1.10 16.07
C LYS A 138 4.45 -0.51 15.64
N ASP A 139 3.79 -1.20 14.73
CA ASP A 139 2.40 -0.94 14.43
C ASP A 139 1.53 -1.85 15.28
N GLY A 140 0.55 -1.30 15.95
CA GLY A 140 -0.48 -2.06 16.65
C GLY A 140 -1.66 -2.41 15.73
N LEU A 141 -1.63 -2.01 14.45
CA LEU A 141 -2.64 -2.36 13.47
C LEU A 141 -2.27 -3.69 12.81
N PRO A 142 -3.25 -4.58 12.58
CA PRO A 142 -3.02 -5.91 12.00
C PRO A 142 -2.73 -5.88 10.50
N GLU A 143 -2.68 -4.71 9.86
CA GLU A 143 -2.39 -4.51 8.44
C GLU A 143 -3.13 -5.52 7.53
N GLY A 144 -4.42 -5.70 7.79
CA GLY A 144 -5.29 -6.58 7.02
C GLY A 144 -5.21 -8.08 7.33
N ASN A 145 -4.40 -8.51 8.27
CA ASN A 145 -4.36 -9.91 8.72
C ASN A 145 -5.52 -10.20 9.68
N LEU A 146 -6.57 -10.87 9.20
CA LEU A 146 -7.77 -11.12 9.99
C LEU A 146 -7.55 -12.17 11.09
N TYR A 147 -6.52 -13.01 11.01
CA TYR A 147 -6.19 -13.95 12.08
C TYR A 147 -5.69 -13.26 13.35
N GLU A 148 -5.33 -11.97 13.24
CA GLU A 148 -4.94 -11.14 14.37
C GLU A 148 -6.13 -10.37 14.98
N ALA A 149 -7.35 -10.66 14.57
CA ALA A 149 -8.53 -9.96 15.07
C ALA A 149 -8.75 -10.12 16.58
N ASP A 150 -8.35 -11.24 17.16
CA ASP A 150 -8.42 -11.51 18.60
C ASP A 150 -7.41 -10.69 19.42
N THR A 151 -6.35 -10.21 18.78
CA THR A 151 -5.29 -9.40 19.41
C THR A 151 -5.51 -7.91 19.29
N LEU A 152 -6.52 -7.49 18.53
CA LEU A 152 -6.83 -6.09 18.32
C LEU A 152 -7.48 -5.47 19.58
N HIS A 153 -6.64 -4.99 20.46
CA HIS A 153 -7.11 -4.24 21.62
C HIS A 153 -6.95 -2.74 21.34
N ALA A 154 -8.02 -1.98 21.55
CA ALA A 154 -7.91 -0.53 21.59
C ALA A 154 -6.95 -0.14 22.70
N GLY A 155 -5.75 0.28 22.35
CA GLY A 155 -4.75 0.72 23.32
C GLY A 155 -5.27 1.91 24.12
N GLU A 156 -4.97 1.95 25.41
CA GLU A 156 -5.34 3.08 26.29
C GLU A 156 -4.55 4.36 25.94
N GLU A 157 -3.41 4.23 25.26
CA GLU A 157 -2.55 5.35 24.89
C GLU A 157 -2.83 5.83 23.46
N PRO A 158 -2.92 7.16 23.27
CA PRO A 158 -3.12 7.71 21.94
C PRO A 158 -1.87 7.51 21.08
N VAL A 159 -2.03 6.91 19.91
CA VAL A 159 -0.95 6.66 18.94
C VAL A 159 -0.73 7.82 17.98
N LEU A 160 -1.70 8.74 17.86
CA LEU A 160 -1.59 9.99 17.13
C LEU A 160 -2.07 11.15 17.99
N ALA A 161 -1.26 12.21 18.10
CA ALA A 161 -1.69 13.48 18.65
C ALA A 161 -2.07 14.42 17.49
N ILE A 162 -3.33 14.89 17.49
CA ILE A 162 -3.90 15.65 16.38
C ILE A 162 -4.32 17.02 16.85
N ARG A 163 -3.92 18.05 16.09
CA ARG A 163 -4.43 19.42 16.21
C ARG A 163 -5.23 19.77 14.98
N SER A 164 -6.49 20.07 15.15
CA SER A 164 -7.42 20.44 14.09
C SER A 164 -8.02 21.83 14.39
N GLU A 165 -8.18 22.67 13.36
CA GLU A 165 -8.84 23.97 13.49
C GLU A 165 -10.34 23.81 13.70
N GLN A 166 -10.93 22.74 13.15
CA GLN A 166 -12.35 22.43 13.28
C GLN A 166 -12.58 21.30 14.27
N LYS A 167 -13.63 21.42 15.07
CA LYS A 167 -14.06 20.38 16.03
C LYS A 167 -14.95 19.36 15.32
N LYS A 168 -14.33 18.31 14.77
CA LYS A 168 -15.04 17.18 14.16
C LYS A 168 -14.24 15.89 14.32
N ASN A 169 -14.94 14.79 14.30
CA ASN A 169 -14.30 13.47 14.27
C ASN A 169 -13.71 13.21 12.86
N LEU A 170 -12.52 12.65 12.82
CA LEU A 170 -11.83 12.32 11.58
C LEU A 170 -11.33 10.88 11.65
N TYR A 171 -11.50 10.15 10.55
CA TYR A 171 -10.92 8.82 10.36
C TYR A 171 -9.66 8.96 9.53
N PHE A 172 -8.54 8.64 10.16
CA PHE A 172 -7.22 8.69 9.52
C PHE A 172 -6.87 7.34 8.95
N LYS A 173 -6.95 7.22 7.64
CA LYS A 173 -6.61 6.04 6.87
C LYS A 173 -5.11 5.81 6.90
N GLY A 174 -4.69 4.62 7.31
CA GLY A 174 -3.32 4.12 7.22
C GLY A 174 -3.22 3.02 6.17
N TYR A 175 -3.35 1.76 6.59
CA TYR A 175 -3.31 0.60 5.70
C TYR A 175 -4.54 0.50 4.80
N VAL A 176 -4.35 0.02 3.56
CA VAL A 176 -5.44 -0.26 2.61
C VAL A 176 -5.19 -1.60 1.93
N GLY A 177 -6.10 -2.54 2.12
CA GLY A 177 -6.13 -3.82 1.44
C GLY A 177 -6.97 -3.73 0.15
N GLY A 178 -6.36 -4.07 -0.97
CA GLY A 178 -6.98 -4.10 -2.29
C GLY A 178 -7.37 -5.50 -2.74
N THR A 179 -6.69 -6.53 -2.26
CA THR A 179 -6.91 -7.94 -2.61
C THR A 179 -7.09 -8.76 -1.33
N TYR A 180 -8.08 -9.63 -1.30
CA TYR A 180 -8.30 -10.57 -0.20
C TYR A 180 -7.90 -11.97 -0.63
N ALA A 181 -7.09 -12.63 0.19
CA ALA A 181 -6.74 -14.03 -0.01
C ALA A 181 -6.36 -14.70 1.32
N ASN A 182 -6.89 -15.88 1.58
CA ASN A 182 -6.53 -16.70 2.75
C ASN A 182 -6.58 -15.93 4.08
N GLY A 183 -7.62 -15.17 4.32
CA GLY A 183 -7.80 -14.42 5.56
C GLY A 183 -6.96 -13.14 5.69
N VAL A 184 -6.27 -12.72 4.63
CA VAL A 184 -5.41 -11.55 4.65
C VAL A 184 -5.78 -10.59 3.53
N TRP A 185 -5.89 -9.32 3.86
CA TRP A 185 -5.97 -8.23 2.91
C TRP A 185 -4.58 -7.78 2.51
N GLU A 186 -4.27 -7.76 1.23
CA GLU A 186 -3.02 -7.22 0.70
C GLU A 186 -3.27 -5.96 -0.13
N PRO A 187 -2.34 -4.98 -0.13
CA PRO A 187 -2.39 -3.89 -1.09
C PRO A 187 -2.37 -4.42 -2.52
N LEU A 188 -3.00 -3.71 -3.48
CA LEU A 188 -2.86 -4.08 -4.89
C LEU A 188 -1.39 -4.19 -5.27
N SER A 189 -1.06 -5.30 -5.93
CA SER A 189 0.30 -5.57 -6.38
C SER A 189 0.78 -4.54 -7.42
N GLY A 190 2.09 -4.36 -7.53
CA GLY A 190 2.66 -3.52 -8.59
C GLY A 190 2.32 -4.01 -10.00
N GLU A 191 1.86 -5.25 -10.18
CA GLU A 191 1.42 -5.80 -11.45
C GLU A 191 0.08 -5.21 -11.90
N SER A 192 -0.81 -4.88 -10.97
CA SER A 192 -2.09 -4.21 -11.26
C SER A 192 -1.91 -2.86 -11.97
N TYR A 193 -0.75 -2.21 -11.76
CA TYR A 193 -0.39 -0.94 -12.41
C TYR A 193 0.46 -1.12 -13.67
N ARG A 194 0.61 -2.35 -14.17
CA ARG A 194 1.35 -2.69 -15.40
C ARG A 194 0.37 -3.03 -16.53
N GLY A 195 0.92 -3.40 -17.68
CA GLY A 195 0.10 -3.77 -18.84
C GLY A 195 -0.81 -2.63 -19.29
N THR A 196 -2.11 -2.86 -19.32
CA THR A 196 -3.13 -1.88 -19.73
C THR A 196 -3.19 -0.67 -18.79
N SER A 197 -2.81 -0.82 -17.53
CA SER A 197 -2.79 0.25 -16.51
C SER A 197 -1.45 0.96 -16.41
N SER A 198 -0.45 0.59 -17.23
CA SER A 198 0.87 1.19 -17.21
C SER A 198 0.83 2.69 -17.48
N GLY A 199 1.42 3.49 -16.60
CA GLY A 199 1.43 4.95 -16.71
C GLY A 199 0.09 5.64 -16.44
N MET A 200 -0.96 4.91 -16.03
CA MET A 200 -2.28 5.49 -15.74
C MET A 200 -2.18 6.59 -14.67
N LEU A 201 -1.56 6.31 -13.54
CA LEU A 201 -1.44 7.29 -12.44
C LEU A 201 -0.67 8.55 -12.85
N GLU A 202 0.35 8.41 -13.70
CA GLU A 202 1.08 9.56 -14.24
C GLU A 202 0.23 10.38 -15.22
N TRP A 203 -0.55 9.70 -16.05
CA TRP A 203 -1.48 10.36 -16.97
C TRP A 203 -2.57 11.11 -16.19
N LEU A 204 -3.16 10.48 -15.15
CA LEU A 204 -4.14 11.11 -14.27
C LEU A 204 -3.57 12.38 -13.61
N ALA A 205 -2.34 12.30 -13.09
CA ALA A 205 -1.67 13.46 -12.49
C ALA A 205 -1.44 14.62 -13.48
N LYS A 206 -1.17 14.34 -14.77
CA LYS A 206 -1.10 15.37 -15.83
C LYS A 206 -2.45 16.03 -16.11
N LYS A 207 -3.55 15.34 -15.83
CA LYS A 207 -4.91 15.86 -15.91
C LYS A 207 -5.37 16.54 -14.60
N ASN A 208 -4.45 16.76 -13.65
CA ASN A 208 -4.73 17.23 -12.31
C ASN A 208 -5.73 16.36 -11.52
N PHE A 209 -5.80 15.08 -11.85
CA PHE A 209 -6.62 14.11 -11.14
C PHE A 209 -5.75 13.33 -10.15
N ASP A 210 -6.16 13.31 -8.88
CA ASP A 210 -5.50 12.56 -7.82
C ASP A 210 -6.53 11.68 -7.11
N PRO A 211 -6.41 10.34 -7.21
CA PRO A 211 -7.32 9.39 -6.56
C PRO A 211 -7.48 9.57 -5.05
N LEU A 212 -6.46 10.11 -4.38
CA LEU A 212 -6.46 10.29 -2.93
C LEU A 212 -7.14 11.58 -2.46
N THR A 213 -7.38 12.52 -3.37
CA THR A 213 -7.95 13.84 -3.07
C THR A 213 -9.27 14.12 -3.79
N GLN A 214 -9.96 13.09 -4.28
CA GLN A 214 -11.20 13.21 -5.06
C GLN A 214 -12.27 14.04 -4.36
N THR A 215 -12.50 13.81 -3.05
CA THR A 215 -13.47 14.59 -2.28
C THR A 215 -13.20 16.09 -2.35
N ALA A 216 -11.96 16.49 -2.19
CA ALA A 216 -11.58 17.91 -2.27
C ALA A 216 -11.68 18.45 -3.69
N GLN A 217 -11.41 17.62 -4.70
CA GLN A 217 -11.54 17.99 -6.10
C GLN A 217 -13.00 18.18 -6.51
N TYR A 218 -13.93 17.35 -6.02
CA TYR A 218 -15.36 17.51 -6.23
C TYR A 218 -15.85 18.87 -5.76
N TYR A 219 -15.51 19.24 -4.50
CA TYR A 219 -15.86 20.55 -3.99
C TYR A 219 -15.14 21.70 -4.72
N ALA A 220 -13.89 21.50 -5.17
CA ALA A 220 -13.14 22.54 -5.86
C ALA A 220 -13.72 22.88 -7.24
N LEU A 221 -14.27 21.90 -7.95
CA LEU A 221 -14.83 22.04 -9.29
C LEU A 221 -16.36 22.22 -9.32
N GLY A 222 -17.04 22.03 -8.17
CA GLY A 222 -18.46 22.29 -8.00
C GLY A 222 -18.75 23.75 -7.69
N ASP A 223 -19.99 24.03 -7.31
CA ASP A 223 -20.48 25.38 -7.01
C ASP A 223 -19.82 25.97 -5.76
N GLU A 224 -19.57 27.29 -5.76
CA GLU A 224 -18.96 27.99 -4.63
C GLU A 224 -19.78 27.91 -3.34
N GLU A 225 -21.11 27.84 -3.46
CA GLU A 225 -22.04 27.80 -2.31
C GLU A 225 -21.92 26.49 -1.53
N ASP A 226 -21.50 25.41 -2.18
CA ASP A 226 -21.39 24.07 -1.58
C ASP A 226 -19.98 23.77 -1.04
N LYS A 227 -19.03 24.71 -1.14
CA LYS A 227 -17.62 24.47 -0.73
C LYS A 227 -17.47 24.56 0.79
N PRO A 228 -17.17 23.44 1.48
CA PRO A 228 -16.86 23.49 2.90
C PRO A 228 -15.53 24.22 3.16
N GLU A 229 -15.43 24.88 4.29
CA GLU A 229 -14.20 25.51 4.73
C GLU A 229 -13.07 24.49 4.89
N ALA A 230 -11.90 24.83 4.40
CA ALA A 230 -10.73 23.99 4.54
C ALA A 230 -10.26 23.94 6.01
N ASN A 231 -10.09 22.73 6.52
CA ASN A 231 -9.61 22.47 7.86
C ASN A 231 -8.12 22.15 7.83
N ARG A 232 -7.32 22.86 8.61
CA ARG A 232 -5.91 22.53 8.80
C ARG A 232 -5.77 21.53 9.93
N VAL A 233 -5.06 20.46 9.63
CA VAL A 233 -4.80 19.36 10.56
C VAL A 233 -3.30 19.17 10.66
N TYR A 234 -2.82 19.10 11.89
CA TYR A 234 -1.45 18.77 12.20
C TYR A 234 -1.40 17.46 12.97
N VAL A 235 -0.59 16.52 12.50
CA VAL A 235 -0.44 15.18 13.06
C VAL A 235 0.96 15.02 13.64
N GLU A 236 1.02 14.57 14.89
CA GLU A 236 2.21 14.07 15.54
C GLU A 236 1.99 12.58 15.80
N ASN A 237 2.79 11.73 15.16
CA ASN A 237 2.75 10.29 15.33
C ASN A 237 3.55 9.91 16.58
N THR A 238 2.87 9.46 17.62
CA THR A 238 3.46 9.11 18.93
C THR A 238 3.68 7.63 19.12
N GLY A 239 2.92 6.76 18.43
CA GLY A 239 2.97 5.32 18.63
C GLY A 239 2.55 4.46 17.45
N ALA A 240 1.98 5.04 16.37
CA ALA A 240 1.63 4.30 15.16
C ALA A 240 2.86 4.11 14.25
N SER A 241 2.74 3.26 13.22
CA SER A 241 3.79 3.10 12.22
C SER A 241 4.10 4.42 11.50
N ARG A 242 5.37 4.79 11.45
CA ARG A 242 5.84 5.98 10.72
C ARG A 242 5.98 5.74 9.22
N TYR A 243 5.66 4.53 8.77
CA TYR A 243 5.60 4.18 7.36
C TYR A 243 4.44 4.90 6.64
N TYR A 244 3.30 5.05 7.32
CA TYR A 244 2.13 5.69 6.76
C TYR A 244 2.08 7.20 7.04
N ILE A 245 1.55 7.94 6.08
CA ILE A 245 0.97 9.27 6.30
C ILE A 245 -0.52 9.06 6.52
N TYR A 246 -0.93 9.04 7.78
CA TYR A 246 -2.34 8.89 8.15
C TYR A 246 -3.12 10.12 7.69
N ALA A 247 -4.07 9.93 6.79
CA ALA A 247 -4.83 11.01 6.19
C ALA A 247 -6.32 10.65 6.05
N PRO A 248 -7.24 11.60 6.24
CA PRO A 248 -8.66 11.35 6.05
C PRO A 248 -9.00 11.21 4.55
N ALA A 249 -10.13 10.55 4.24
CA ALA A 249 -10.64 10.44 2.89
C ALA A 249 -10.98 11.82 2.25
N SER A 250 -11.18 12.84 3.08
CA SER A 250 -11.39 14.23 2.70
C SER A 250 -10.11 15.03 2.49
N LEU A 251 -8.96 14.36 2.38
CA LEU A 251 -7.66 15.02 2.15
C LEU A 251 -7.71 15.93 0.93
N LYS A 252 -7.24 17.19 1.12
CA LYS A 252 -7.02 18.14 0.04
C LYS A 252 -5.57 18.17 -0.40
N LYS A 253 -4.64 18.23 0.56
CA LYS A 253 -3.20 18.22 0.31
C LYS A 253 -2.41 17.98 1.59
N ILE A 254 -1.23 17.39 1.44
CA ILE A 254 -0.20 17.39 2.47
C ILE A 254 0.54 18.73 2.41
N THR A 255 0.61 19.45 3.53
CA THR A 255 1.23 20.79 3.59
C THR A 255 2.73 20.72 3.94
N THR A 256 3.18 19.64 4.58
CA THR A 256 4.60 19.41 4.86
C THR A 256 5.30 18.87 3.61
N SER A 257 6.21 19.68 3.06
CA SER A 257 6.97 19.31 1.85
C SER A 257 7.76 18.02 2.04
N GLY A 258 7.68 17.13 1.05
CA GLY A 258 8.39 15.85 1.04
C GLY A 258 7.98 14.90 2.18
N ALA A 259 6.79 15.03 2.75
CA ALA A 259 6.30 14.11 3.77
C ALA A 259 5.88 12.77 3.16
N ALA A 260 5.16 12.79 2.05
CA ALA A 260 4.69 11.59 1.38
C ALA A 260 5.54 11.24 0.16
N SER A 261 5.61 9.96 -0.18
CA SER A 261 6.09 9.48 -1.46
C SER A 261 5.02 9.67 -2.54
N GLU A 262 5.42 9.66 -3.82
CA GLU A 262 4.48 9.94 -4.89
C GLU A 262 3.69 8.70 -5.33
N LYS A 263 2.41 8.91 -5.61
CA LYS A 263 1.56 8.20 -6.58
C LYS A 263 1.24 6.74 -6.31
N LYS A 264 0.40 6.53 -5.30
CA LYS A 264 -0.46 5.34 -5.19
C LYS A 264 -1.91 5.82 -5.07
N ASP A 265 -2.87 4.97 -5.43
CA ASP A 265 -4.30 5.26 -5.26
C ASP A 265 -4.86 4.72 -3.93
N GLN A 266 -4.06 4.01 -3.16
CA GLN A 266 -4.49 3.29 -1.96
C GLN A 266 -4.22 4.08 -0.68
N PHE A 267 -2.95 4.33 -0.38
CA PHE A 267 -2.50 5.03 0.83
C PHE A 267 -1.24 5.85 0.56
N LEU A 268 -0.87 6.70 1.51
CA LEU A 268 0.31 7.54 1.42
C LEU A 268 1.46 6.95 2.24
N ASP A 269 2.54 6.56 1.56
CA ASP A 269 3.79 6.19 2.23
C ASP A 269 4.53 7.43 2.69
N ALA A 270 5.10 7.38 3.88
CA ALA A 270 5.98 8.43 4.36
C ALA A 270 7.34 8.37 3.65
N LYS A 271 7.80 9.53 3.16
CA LYS A 271 9.10 9.65 2.53
C LYS A 271 10.21 9.72 3.57
N GLY A 272 11.26 8.94 3.38
CA GLY A 272 12.45 8.94 4.22
C GLY A 272 12.75 7.58 4.86
N LEU A 273 13.99 7.39 5.27
CA LEU A 273 14.49 6.10 5.79
C LEU A 273 13.77 5.64 7.07
N PHE A 274 13.31 6.58 7.88
CA PHE A 274 12.62 6.32 9.16
C PHE A 274 11.16 6.78 9.16
N GLY A 275 10.58 7.01 7.98
CA GLY A 275 9.24 7.53 7.84
C GLY A 275 9.06 8.96 8.33
N LYS A 276 7.84 9.34 8.73
CA LYS A 276 7.51 10.68 9.22
C LYS A 276 6.79 10.63 10.57
N GLN A 277 7.30 11.43 11.50
CA GLN A 277 6.67 11.59 12.80
C GLN A 277 5.71 12.79 12.83
N ASN A 278 6.09 13.90 12.21
CA ASN A 278 5.33 15.14 12.24
C ASN A 278 5.01 15.62 10.84
N TYR A 279 3.74 15.91 10.57
CA TYR A 279 3.32 16.46 9.29
C TYR A 279 1.99 17.21 9.41
N GLY A 280 1.79 18.13 8.49
CA GLY A 280 0.56 18.89 8.37
C GLY A 280 -0.17 18.56 7.08
N MET A 281 -1.48 18.73 7.11
CA MET A 281 -2.35 18.59 5.94
C MET A 281 -3.50 19.57 5.97
N THR A 282 -4.17 19.69 4.85
CA THR A 282 -5.47 20.37 4.75
C THR A 282 -6.49 19.34 4.26
N GLU A 283 -7.65 19.31 4.87
CA GLU A 283 -8.77 18.48 4.45
C GLU A 283 -10.00 19.34 4.18
N VAL A 284 -10.93 18.81 3.41
CA VAL A 284 -12.19 19.44 3.06
C VAL A 284 -13.29 18.41 3.15
N SER A 285 -14.11 18.48 4.18
CA SER A 285 -15.24 17.58 4.32
C SER A 285 -16.44 18.33 4.88
N SER A 286 -17.60 18.04 4.32
CA SER A 286 -18.87 18.39 4.93
C SER A 286 -19.15 17.49 6.13
N SER A 287 -19.92 18.01 7.09
CA SER A 287 -20.49 17.22 8.18
C SER A 287 -21.61 16.29 7.71
N ARG A 288 -22.07 16.47 6.46
CA ARG A 288 -23.19 15.73 5.88
C ARG A 288 -22.74 14.93 4.65
N PRO A 289 -22.73 13.58 4.71
CA PRO A 289 -22.34 12.75 3.56
C PRO A 289 -23.15 13.01 2.29
N ALA A 290 -24.43 13.35 2.42
CA ALA A 290 -25.30 13.66 1.27
C ALA A 290 -24.83 14.89 0.46
N GLU A 291 -24.16 15.85 1.09
CA GLU A 291 -23.63 17.02 0.41
C GLU A 291 -22.50 16.66 -0.58
N LEU A 292 -21.73 15.60 -0.31
CA LEU A 292 -20.71 15.13 -1.24
C LEU A 292 -21.33 14.60 -2.55
N VAL A 293 -22.47 13.91 -2.46
CA VAL A 293 -23.20 13.42 -3.64
C VAL A 293 -23.68 14.59 -4.50
N VAL A 294 -24.21 15.63 -3.88
CA VAL A 294 -24.62 16.85 -4.59
C VAL A 294 -23.43 17.56 -5.19
N ALA A 295 -22.34 17.74 -4.43
CA ALA A 295 -21.13 18.39 -4.91
C ALA A 295 -20.44 17.64 -6.07
N GLY A 296 -20.62 16.32 -6.16
CA GLY A 296 -20.09 15.48 -7.23
C GLY A 296 -21.02 15.30 -8.43
N SER A 297 -22.24 15.80 -8.41
CA SER A 297 -23.26 15.57 -9.45
C SER A 297 -22.86 16.10 -10.84
N TRP A 298 -22.06 17.15 -10.90
CA TRP A 298 -21.53 17.72 -12.15
C TRP A 298 -20.62 16.76 -12.93
N VAL A 299 -20.10 15.71 -12.30
CA VAL A 299 -19.23 14.72 -12.98
C VAL A 299 -19.94 14.05 -14.15
N GLU A 300 -21.26 13.81 -14.04
CA GLU A 300 -22.06 13.22 -15.10
C GLU A 300 -22.38 14.20 -16.23
N ASN A 301 -22.49 15.49 -15.90
CA ASN A 301 -22.83 16.56 -16.86
C ASN A 301 -21.88 17.73 -16.68
N PRO A 302 -20.59 17.61 -17.08
CA PRO A 302 -19.60 18.66 -16.88
C PRO A 302 -19.86 19.85 -17.81
N GLU A 303 -19.88 21.05 -17.27
CA GLU A 303 -20.14 22.30 -18.01
C GLU A 303 -18.84 23.02 -18.41
N THR A 304 -17.86 23.09 -17.49
CA THR A 304 -16.59 23.77 -17.76
C THR A 304 -15.55 22.85 -18.37
N GLU A 305 -14.54 23.40 -19.02
CA GLU A 305 -13.42 22.63 -19.59
C GLU A 305 -12.60 21.89 -18.48
N GLU A 306 -12.50 22.47 -17.29
CA GLU A 306 -11.85 21.83 -16.15
C GLU A 306 -12.66 20.63 -15.66
N GLN A 307 -13.99 20.78 -15.54
CA GLN A 307 -14.90 19.68 -15.21
C GLN A 307 -14.86 18.57 -16.25
N LYS A 308 -14.84 18.89 -17.54
CA LYS A 308 -14.72 17.88 -18.63
C LYS A 308 -13.41 17.12 -18.54
N THR A 309 -12.30 17.83 -18.33
CA THR A 309 -10.99 17.20 -18.16
C THR A 309 -10.95 16.27 -16.95
N TYR A 310 -11.57 16.68 -15.84
CA TYR A 310 -11.69 15.85 -14.65
C TYR A 310 -12.57 14.63 -14.90
N SER A 311 -13.75 14.79 -15.49
CA SER A 311 -14.69 13.68 -15.78
C SER A 311 -14.08 12.64 -16.71
N GLU A 312 -13.28 13.08 -17.70
CA GLU A 312 -12.50 12.17 -18.54
C GLU A 312 -11.51 11.34 -17.70
N ALA A 313 -10.76 11.99 -16.83
CA ALA A 313 -9.77 11.34 -15.97
C ALA A 313 -10.45 10.40 -14.95
N GLU A 314 -11.54 10.83 -14.35
CA GLU A 314 -12.33 10.03 -13.41
C GLU A 314 -12.90 8.78 -14.08
N SER A 315 -13.43 8.89 -15.28
CA SER A 315 -13.96 7.76 -16.05
C SER A 315 -12.89 6.68 -16.28
N VAL A 316 -11.67 7.09 -16.60
CA VAL A 316 -10.53 6.17 -16.76
C VAL A 316 -10.16 5.52 -15.44
N TYR A 317 -10.08 6.30 -14.36
CA TYR A 317 -9.79 5.76 -13.05
C TYR A 317 -10.92 4.85 -12.54
N ARG A 318 -12.17 5.20 -12.81
CA ARG A 318 -13.35 4.37 -12.48
C ARG A 318 -13.25 2.99 -13.13
N THR A 319 -12.83 2.91 -14.40
CA THR A 319 -12.61 1.63 -15.08
C THR A 319 -11.58 0.78 -14.32
N PHE A 320 -10.45 1.37 -13.92
CA PHE A 320 -9.43 0.69 -13.12
C PHE A 320 -10.00 0.22 -11.77
N VAL A 321 -10.80 1.05 -11.11
CA VAL A 321 -11.43 0.73 -9.82
C VAL A 321 -12.37 -0.46 -9.95
N TYR A 322 -13.19 -0.50 -10.99
CA TYR A 322 -14.08 -1.64 -11.24
C TYR A 322 -13.31 -2.90 -11.60
N ASP A 323 -12.24 -2.81 -12.38
CA ASP A 323 -11.44 -3.97 -12.77
C ASP A 323 -10.71 -4.64 -11.60
N HIS A 324 -10.32 -3.86 -10.58
CA HIS A 324 -9.47 -4.36 -9.50
C HIS A 324 -10.17 -4.47 -8.14
N TYR A 325 -11.12 -3.61 -7.83
CA TYR A 325 -11.74 -3.55 -6.51
C TYR A 325 -13.14 -4.18 -6.43
N THR A 326 -13.57 -4.89 -7.48
CA THR A 326 -14.71 -5.81 -7.46
C THR A 326 -14.28 -7.27 -7.49
N ALA A 327 -12.96 -7.53 -7.55
CA ALA A 327 -12.45 -8.89 -7.61
C ALA A 327 -12.75 -9.65 -6.30
N VAL A 328 -13.36 -10.83 -6.43
CA VAL A 328 -13.68 -11.77 -5.35
C VAL A 328 -13.51 -13.18 -5.88
N ASP A 329 -12.97 -14.10 -5.09
CA ASP A 329 -12.87 -15.49 -5.52
C ASP A 329 -14.26 -16.17 -5.57
N GLN A 330 -14.37 -17.27 -6.31
CA GLN A 330 -15.66 -17.90 -6.57
C GLN A 330 -16.32 -18.42 -5.30
N THR A 331 -15.57 -18.99 -4.36
CA THR A 331 -16.10 -19.56 -3.11
C THR A 331 -16.67 -18.44 -2.23
N MET A 332 -15.92 -17.34 -2.10
CA MET A 332 -16.36 -16.16 -1.37
C MET A 332 -17.55 -15.50 -2.07
N TYR A 333 -17.54 -15.41 -3.41
CA TYR A 333 -18.66 -14.90 -4.19
C TYR A 333 -19.96 -15.66 -3.90
N ASP A 334 -19.92 -17.00 -3.99
CA ASP A 334 -21.07 -17.87 -3.75
C ASP A 334 -21.61 -17.70 -2.33
N LYS A 335 -20.69 -17.61 -1.35
CA LYS A 335 -21.06 -17.36 0.06
C LYS A 335 -21.71 -16.00 0.27
N MET A 336 -21.17 -14.95 -0.32
CA MET A 336 -21.75 -13.59 -0.22
C MET A 336 -23.10 -13.51 -0.91
N GLN A 337 -23.28 -14.20 -2.05
CA GLN A 337 -24.56 -14.31 -2.72
C GLN A 337 -25.60 -14.98 -1.82
N GLU A 338 -25.29 -16.14 -1.27
CA GLU A 338 -26.16 -16.89 -0.34
C GLU A 338 -26.60 -16.04 0.85
N VAL A 339 -25.64 -15.38 1.52
CA VAL A 339 -25.91 -14.69 2.78
C VAL A 339 -26.60 -13.32 2.58
N PHE A 340 -26.24 -12.59 1.54
CA PHE A 340 -26.65 -11.19 1.42
C PHE A 340 -27.61 -10.90 0.27
N TRP A 341 -27.61 -11.72 -0.81
CA TRP A 341 -28.24 -11.32 -2.08
C TRP A 341 -29.32 -12.26 -2.62
N GLU A 342 -29.41 -13.53 -2.19
CA GLU A 342 -30.35 -14.52 -2.74
C GLU A 342 -31.83 -14.21 -2.47
N GLU A 343 -32.17 -13.63 -1.30
CA GLU A 343 -33.57 -13.46 -0.91
C GLU A 343 -34.30 -12.35 -1.69
N ASP A 344 -33.63 -11.33 -2.18
CA ASP A 344 -34.23 -10.31 -3.02
C ASP A 344 -33.20 -9.59 -3.92
N PRO A 345 -32.99 -10.09 -5.17
CA PRO A 345 -32.08 -9.46 -6.12
C PRO A 345 -32.56 -8.08 -6.63
N SER A 346 -33.84 -7.74 -6.47
CA SER A 346 -34.44 -6.54 -7.06
C SER A 346 -34.34 -5.29 -6.16
N GLU A 347 -34.11 -5.45 -4.87
CA GLU A 347 -34.19 -4.36 -3.88
C GLU A 347 -32.92 -3.48 -3.80
N THR A 348 -31.93 -3.69 -4.68
CA THR A 348 -30.61 -3.04 -4.53
C THR A 348 -30.26 -2.11 -5.65
N ASP A 349 -31.06 -1.09 -5.87
CA ASP A 349 -30.69 0.01 -6.74
C ASP A 349 -29.83 1.02 -5.95
N GLY A 350 -28.51 0.89 -6.10
CA GLY A 350 -27.53 1.82 -5.57
C GLY A 350 -26.78 1.39 -4.29
N ILE A 351 -25.66 2.06 -4.05
CA ILE A 351 -24.72 1.75 -2.98
C ILE A 351 -25.33 1.87 -1.58
N TYR A 352 -26.20 2.84 -1.34
CA TYR A 352 -26.80 3.05 -0.02
C TYR A 352 -27.79 1.94 0.34
N SER A 353 -28.55 1.43 -0.64
CA SER A 353 -29.44 0.30 -0.46
C SER A 353 -28.63 -0.96 -0.14
N ALA A 354 -27.56 -1.21 -0.90
CA ALA A 354 -26.66 -2.33 -0.65
C ALA A 354 -26.03 -2.29 0.75
N LEU A 355 -25.52 -1.15 1.17
CA LEU A 355 -24.98 -0.95 2.53
C LEU A 355 -26.03 -1.15 3.63
N GLY A 356 -27.24 -0.63 3.42
CA GLY A 356 -28.36 -0.83 4.34
C GLY A 356 -28.72 -2.31 4.52
N ARG A 357 -28.73 -3.08 3.42
CA ARG A 357 -28.99 -4.52 3.44
C ARG A 357 -27.89 -5.29 4.14
N ILE A 358 -26.62 -5.03 3.79
CA ILE A 358 -25.46 -5.68 4.44
C ILE A 358 -25.53 -5.45 5.95
N ARG A 359 -25.74 -4.21 6.37
CA ARG A 359 -25.89 -3.86 7.79
C ARG A 359 -27.02 -4.64 8.46
N LYS A 360 -28.21 -4.67 7.89
CA LYS A 360 -29.39 -5.38 8.43
C LYS A 360 -29.12 -6.88 8.57
N VAL A 361 -28.48 -7.50 7.57
CA VAL A 361 -28.15 -8.92 7.60
C VAL A 361 -27.12 -9.20 8.69
N LEU A 362 -26.05 -8.42 8.78
CA LEU A 362 -25.04 -8.57 9.83
C LEU A 362 -25.66 -8.38 11.23
N GLU A 363 -26.44 -7.33 11.45
CA GLU A 363 -27.10 -7.07 12.74
C GLU A 363 -28.03 -8.22 13.18
N SER A 364 -28.63 -8.96 12.21
CA SER A 364 -29.50 -10.11 12.51
C SER A 364 -28.76 -11.43 12.69
N ARG A 365 -27.58 -11.59 12.13
CA ARG A 365 -26.85 -12.87 12.03
C ARG A 365 -25.71 -13.00 13.03
N VAL A 366 -25.03 -11.89 13.33
CA VAL A 366 -23.80 -11.87 14.13
C VAL A 366 -23.83 -10.79 15.18
N THR A 367 -23.03 -10.93 16.22
CA THR A 367 -22.92 -10.00 17.35
C THR A 367 -21.54 -9.35 17.38
N TYR A 368 -21.50 -8.05 17.68
CA TYR A 368 -20.23 -7.36 17.86
C TYR A 368 -19.54 -7.78 19.17
N SER A 369 -18.28 -8.17 19.07
CA SER A 369 -17.40 -8.48 20.20
C SER A 369 -16.02 -7.91 19.94
N GLU A 370 -15.43 -7.20 20.89
CA GLU A 370 -14.05 -6.71 20.77
C GLU A 370 -13.03 -7.87 20.78
N ASN A 371 -13.41 -9.00 21.41
CA ASN A 371 -12.59 -10.21 21.49
C ASN A 371 -13.35 -11.40 20.90
N PRO A 372 -13.34 -11.59 19.60
CA PRO A 372 -14.09 -12.66 18.93
C PRO A 372 -13.57 -14.07 19.22
N GLY A 373 -12.41 -14.18 19.87
CA GLY A 373 -11.70 -15.45 20.05
C GLY A 373 -10.71 -15.72 18.92
N ALA A 374 -9.84 -16.71 19.12
CA ALA A 374 -8.84 -17.10 18.13
C ALA A 374 -9.50 -17.80 16.93
N ILE A 375 -9.17 -17.33 15.76
CA ILE A 375 -9.66 -17.87 14.48
C ILE A 375 -8.82 -19.11 14.12
N PRO A 376 -9.42 -20.27 13.77
CA PRO A 376 -8.68 -21.44 13.32
C PRO A 376 -7.86 -21.14 12.04
N GLU A 377 -6.61 -21.61 12.00
CA GLU A 377 -5.71 -21.35 10.85
C GLU A 377 -6.15 -22.04 9.55
N ASP A 378 -6.98 -23.08 9.64
CA ASP A 378 -7.50 -23.87 8.53
C ASP A 378 -8.85 -23.37 7.99
N GLU A 379 -9.40 -22.32 8.59
CA GLU A 379 -10.67 -21.72 8.18
C GLU A 379 -10.48 -20.29 7.67
N ASP A 380 -11.30 -19.89 6.69
CA ASP A 380 -11.35 -18.49 6.28
C ASP A 380 -12.04 -17.64 7.37
N PRO A 381 -11.41 -16.57 7.86
CA PRO A 381 -11.96 -15.75 8.94
C PRO A 381 -13.35 -15.18 8.69
N VAL A 382 -13.70 -14.88 7.43
CA VAL A 382 -15.03 -14.36 7.08
C VAL A 382 -16.07 -15.45 7.17
N PHE A 383 -15.75 -16.69 6.76
CA PHE A 383 -16.66 -17.83 6.88
C PHE A 383 -16.85 -18.24 8.34
N TRP A 384 -15.75 -18.35 9.08
CA TRP A 384 -15.79 -18.62 10.51
C TRP A 384 -16.64 -17.61 11.27
N PHE A 385 -16.50 -16.32 10.97
CA PHE A 385 -17.29 -15.25 11.56
C PHE A 385 -18.80 -15.39 11.26
N LEU A 386 -19.15 -15.69 10.01
CA LEU A 386 -20.55 -15.75 9.58
C LEU A 386 -21.28 -17.01 10.03
N ASP A 387 -20.61 -18.14 10.11
CA ASP A 387 -21.23 -19.46 10.30
C ASP A 387 -20.98 -20.08 11.67
N GLU A 388 -19.79 -19.90 12.25
CA GLU A 388 -19.38 -20.60 13.47
C GLU A 388 -19.38 -19.70 14.70
N SER A 389 -18.46 -18.72 14.74
CA SER A 389 -18.33 -17.83 15.88
C SER A 389 -19.59 -16.98 16.10
N LYS A 390 -20.12 -16.39 15.04
CA LYS A 390 -21.19 -15.40 15.06
C LYS A 390 -20.90 -14.21 15.97
N GLU A 391 -19.64 -14.06 16.34
CA GLU A 391 -19.11 -12.90 17.08
C GLU A 391 -17.89 -12.37 16.35
N GLY A 392 -17.80 -11.05 16.23
CA GLY A 392 -16.70 -10.40 15.53
C GLY A 392 -16.53 -8.94 15.87
N ASN A 393 -15.33 -8.44 15.61
CA ASN A 393 -14.98 -7.03 15.77
C ASN A 393 -15.06 -6.25 14.46
N ALA A 394 -14.64 -4.99 14.50
CA ALA A 394 -14.68 -4.09 13.34
C ALA A 394 -13.94 -4.66 12.09
N MET A 395 -12.87 -5.44 12.27
CA MET A 395 -12.13 -6.03 11.14
C MET A 395 -12.96 -7.05 10.39
N LEU A 396 -13.57 -8.00 11.11
CA LEU A 396 -14.41 -9.05 10.53
C LEU A 396 -15.67 -8.46 9.88
N TYR A 397 -16.30 -7.49 10.54
CA TYR A 397 -17.44 -6.75 9.97
C TYR A 397 -17.06 -6.01 8.68
N ALA A 398 -15.96 -5.26 8.70
CA ALA A 398 -15.50 -4.51 7.53
C ALA A 398 -15.14 -5.42 6.36
N SER A 399 -14.40 -6.51 6.63
CA SER A 399 -13.99 -7.48 5.61
C SER A 399 -15.19 -8.15 4.96
N THR A 400 -16.14 -8.62 5.77
CA THR A 400 -17.38 -9.20 5.28
C THR A 400 -18.18 -8.21 4.44
N ALA A 401 -18.28 -6.95 4.88
CA ALA A 401 -19.00 -5.92 4.12
C ALA A 401 -18.32 -5.59 2.79
N VAL A 402 -16.98 -5.55 2.74
CA VAL A 402 -16.23 -5.34 1.49
C VAL A 402 -16.47 -6.49 0.52
N GLU A 403 -16.35 -7.74 0.96
CA GLU A 403 -16.58 -8.91 0.11
C GLU A 403 -18.03 -8.99 -0.38
N ALA A 404 -19.01 -8.68 0.48
CA ALA A 404 -20.42 -8.61 0.09
C ALA A 404 -20.68 -7.52 -0.99
N LEU A 405 -20.07 -6.33 -0.86
CA LEU A 405 -20.15 -5.28 -1.88
C LEU A 405 -19.54 -5.73 -3.21
N ARG A 406 -18.35 -6.34 -3.16
CA ARG A 406 -17.66 -6.86 -4.36
C ARG A 406 -18.47 -7.94 -5.07
N ALA A 407 -19.07 -8.85 -4.33
CA ALA A 407 -19.96 -9.87 -4.87
C ALA A 407 -21.20 -9.29 -5.54
N LYS A 408 -21.62 -8.08 -5.16
CA LYS A 408 -22.68 -7.31 -5.86
C LYS A 408 -22.15 -6.52 -7.07
N GLY A 409 -20.85 -6.50 -7.32
CA GLY A 409 -20.21 -5.71 -8.36
C GLY A 409 -19.96 -4.25 -7.96
N ILE A 410 -20.02 -3.93 -6.67
CA ILE A 410 -19.73 -2.60 -6.14
C ILE A 410 -18.26 -2.58 -5.68
N PRO A 411 -17.40 -1.73 -6.25
CA PRO A 411 -16.00 -1.70 -5.87
C PRO A 411 -15.82 -1.23 -4.43
N ALA A 412 -15.04 -1.99 -3.66
CA ALA A 412 -14.78 -1.70 -2.26
C ALA A 412 -13.36 -2.12 -1.87
N ARG A 413 -12.81 -1.48 -0.82
CA ARG A 413 -11.49 -1.75 -0.25
C ARG A 413 -11.57 -1.86 1.26
N TYR A 414 -10.77 -2.76 1.83
CA TYR A 414 -10.53 -2.80 3.27
C TYR A 414 -9.59 -1.66 3.68
N VAL A 415 -9.86 -1.03 4.82
CA VAL A 415 -9.05 0.10 5.29
C VAL A 415 -8.92 0.05 6.81
N ASP A 416 -7.67 0.03 7.31
CA ASP A 416 -7.39 0.27 8.72
C ASP A 416 -7.29 1.76 8.99
N CYS A 417 -8.16 2.25 9.89
CA CYS A 417 -8.26 3.65 10.24
C CYS A 417 -8.02 3.88 11.73
N LEU A 418 -7.34 4.98 12.04
CA LEU A 418 -7.26 5.53 13.38
C LEU A 418 -8.35 6.62 13.56
N LEU A 419 -9.17 6.48 14.61
CA LEU A 419 -10.22 7.44 14.89
C LEU A 419 -9.70 8.58 15.78
N TYR A 420 -9.83 9.80 15.29
CA TYR A 420 -9.70 11.01 16.09
C TYR A 420 -11.10 11.48 16.53
N THR A 421 -11.31 11.51 17.84
CA THR A 421 -12.49 12.11 18.45
C THR A 421 -12.15 13.49 18.96
N SER A 422 -12.86 14.51 18.46
CA SER A 422 -12.67 15.88 18.97
C SER A 422 -12.99 15.91 20.46
N PRO A 423 -12.11 16.51 21.30
CA PRO A 423 -12.41 16.64 22.72
C PRO A 423 -13.76 17.35 22.94
N SER A 424 -14.67 16.70 23.66
CA SER A 424 -15.92 17.35 24.08
C SER A 424 -15.59 18.60 24.88
N PRO A 425 -16.24 19.73 24.66
CA PRO A 425 -16.08 20.87 25.55
C PRO A 425 -16.52 20.44 26.97
N ARG A 426 -15.59 20.46 27.91
CA ARG A 426 -15.89 20.33 29.34
C ARG A 426 -16.59 21.59 29.83
#